data_a62edd293eb129f4fcfafe4a538285a7
#
_entry.id   a62edd293eb129f4fcfafe4a538285a7
#
_cell.length_a   1.000
_cell.length_b   1.000
_cell.length_c   1.000
_cell.angle_alpha   90.00
_cell.angle_beta   90.00
_cell.angle_gamma   90.00
#
_symmetry.space_group_name_H-M   'P 1'
#
loop_
_entity.id
_entity.type
_entity.pdbx_description
1 polymer ?
#
loop_
_entity_poly.entity_id
_entity_poly.type
_entity_poly.pdbx_seq_one_letter_code
_entity_poly.pdbx_strand_id
1 'polypeptide(L)'
;MKTVKDVSEITGISIRTLRYYDEIGLLKPTKLTEAGYRLYDNKAVEKLQEIMFFRELEIPLIDIKKIMDNPNYDKEQALLTQKSLLEQKRNRLNGIIELITDVMKAC
;
A
#
# COMPACT_ATOMS: atom_id res chain seq x y z
N MET A 1 15.14 -13.24 6.54
CA MET A 1 14.62 -11.92 6.09
C MET A 1 14.65 -11.83 4.58
N LYS A 2 13.79 -11.01 4.01
CA LYS A 2 13.71 -10.81 2.57
C LYS A 2 14.59 -9.64 2.13
N THR A 3 15.22 -9.79 0.96
CA THR A 3 15.97 -8.69 0.34
C THR A 3 15.01 -7.67 -0.29
N VAL A 4 15.53 -6.48 -0.62
CA VAL A 4 14.72 -5.47 -1.33
C VAL A 4 14.21 -6.02 -2.67
N LYS A 5 15.00 -6.85 -3.35
CA LYS A 5 14.60 -7.49 -4.61
C LYS A 5 13.44 -8.45 -4.39
N ASP A 6 13.51 -9.30 -3.36
CA ASP A 6 12.44 -10.24 -3.01
C ASP A 6 11.14 -9.50 -2.70
N VAL A 7 11.22 -8.44 -1.91
CA VAL A 7 10.05 -7.63 -1.54
C VAL A 7 9.45 -6.98 -2.79
N SER A 8 10.28 -6.45 -3.67
CA SER A 8 9.83 -5.86 -4.93
C SER A 8 9.10 -6.90 -5.80
N GLU A 9 9.65 -8.09 -5.93
CA GLU A 9 9.03 -9.16 -6.72
C GLU A 9 7.70 -9.62 -6.15
N ILE A 10 7.61 -9.77 -4.82
CA ILE A 10 6.39 -10.22 -4.14
C ILE A 10 5.27 -9.17 -4.21
N THR A 11 5.60 -7.90 -4.01
CA THR A 11 4.61 -6.83 -3.86
C THR A 11 4.31 -6.08 -5.14
N GLY A 12 5.18 -6.18 -6.14
CA GLY A 12 5.07 -5.38 -7.36
C GLY A 12 5.54 -3.93 -7.18
N ILE A 13 6.02 -3.55 -6.01
CA ILE A 13 6.57 -2.21 -5.76
C ILE A 13 8.01 -2.17 -6.22
N SER A 14 8.39 -1.14 -6.99
CA SER A 14 9.75 -1.02 -7.49
C SER A 14 10.78 -0.82 -6.37
N ILE A 15 12.00 -1.26 -6.61
CA ILE A 15 13.12 -1.04 -5.69
C ILE A 15 13.32 0.46 -5.45
N ARG A 16 13.14 1.27 -6.49
CA ARG A 16 13.23 2.73 -6.39
C ARG A 16 12.20 3.29 -5.41
N THR A 17 10.97 2.82 -5.47
CA THR A 17 9.91 3.23 -4.54
C THR A 17 10.23 2.80 -3.11
N LEU A 18 10.74 1.58 -2.92
CA LEU A 18 11.14 1.09 -1.60
C LEU A 18 12.26 1.95 -0.99
N ARG A 19 13.23 2.36 -1.81
CA ARG A 19 14.29 3.29 -1.38
C ARG A 19 13.71 4.64 -0.97
N TYR A 20 12.77 5.14 -1.75
CA TYR A 20 12.10 6.40 -1.45
C TYR A 20 11.33 6.32 -0.13
N TYR A 21 10.62 5.23 0.11
CA TYR A 21 9.91 5.01 1.37
C TYR A 21 10.86 5.00 2.57
N ASP A 22 12.05 4.44 2.41
CA ASP A 22 13.10 4.51 3.43
C ASP A 22 13.57 5.95 3.66
N GLU A 23 13.86 6.68 2.58
CA GLU A 23 14.34 8.07 2.65
C GLU A 23 13.36 8.98 3.40
N ILE A 24 12.08 8.86 3.14
CA ILE A 24 11.05 9.69 3.80
C ILE A 24 10.61 9.15 5.16
N GLY A 25 11.15 8.03 5.60
CA GLY A 25 10.81 7.42 6.88
C GLY A 25 9.44 6.75 6.94
N LEU A 26 8.84 6.48 5.79
CA LEU A 26 7.53 5.78 5.71
C LEU A 26 7.69 4.29 5.99
N LEU A 27 8.67 3.66 5.38
CA LEU A 27 9.00 2.25 5.60
C LEU A 27 10.52 2.07 5.59
N LYS A 28 11.09 1.84 6.77
CA LYS A 28 12.52 1.56 6.90
C LYS A 28 12.76 0.05 6.84
N PRO A 29 13.89 -0.39 6.27
CA PRO A 29 14.26 -1.80 6.36
C PRO A 29 14.47 -2.20 7.81
N THR A 30 14.29 -3.48 8.12
CA THR A 30 14.50 -4.02 9.45
C THR A 30 15.97 -3.90 9.86
N LYS A 31 16.87 -4.18 8.91
CA LYS A 31 18.30 -4.00 9.09
C LYS A 31 19.02 -3.90 7.74
N LEU A 32 20.28 -3.54 7.79
CA LEU A 32 21.18 -3.56 6.65
C LEU A 32 22.18 -4.70 6.80
N THR A 33 22.62 -5.28 5.68
CA THR A 33 23.77 -6.21 5.69
C THR A 33 25.06 -5.41 5.87
N GLU A 34 26.18 -6.09 6.12
CA GLU A 34 27.49 -5.46 6.20
C GLU A 34 27.83 -4.65 4.94
N ALA A 35 27.38 -5.13 3.78
CA ALA A 35 27.56 -4.43 2.49
C ALA A 35 26.55 -3.31 2.25
N GLY A 36 25.65 -3.04 3.20
CA GLY A 36 24.68 -1.97 3.10
C GLY A 36 23.39 -2.31 2.37
N TYR A 37 23.13 -3.58 2.12
CA TYR A 37 21.89 -4.02 1.48
C TYR A 37 20.73 -4.07 2.48
N ARG A 38 19.55 -3.67 2.05
CA ARG A 38 18.34 -3.61 2.87
C ARG A 38 17.70 -4.98 3.03
N LEU A 39 17.32 -5.30 4.28
CA LEU A 39 16.61 -6.54 4.62
C LEU A 39 15.30 -6.19 5.35
N TYR A 40 14.25 -6.94 5.02
CA TYR A 40 12.89 -6.74 5.54
C TYR A 40 12.39 -8.01 6.21
N ASP A 41 11.93 -7.90 7.46
CA ASP A 41 11.27 -8.98 8.16
C ASP A 41 9.76 -9.02 7.80
N ASN A 42 9.04 -9.99 8.36
CA ASN A 42 7.61 -10.13 8.10
C ASN A 42 6.80 -8.91 8.54
N LYS A 43 7.18 -8.28 9.65
CA LYS A 43 6.50 -7.06 10.12
C LYS A 43 6.68 -5.89 9.15
N ALA A 44 7.87 -5.74 8.58
CA ALA A 44 8.13 -4.71 7.58
C ALA A 44 7.32 -4.96 6.31
N VAL A 45 7.21 -6.21 5.87
CA VAL A 45 6.40 -6.58 4.71
C VAL A 45 4.92 -6.32 4.98
N GLU A 46 4.41 -6.66 6.16
CA GLU A 46 3.02 -6.36 6.55
C GLU A 46 2.75 -4.85 6.55
N LYS A 47 3.67 -4.06 7.09
CA LYS A 47 3.56 -2.60 7.07
C LYS A 47 3.51 -2.06 5.64
N LEU A 48 4.33 -2.62 4.75
CA LEU A 48 4.30 -2.27 3.33
C LEU A 48 2.93 -2.55 2.71
N GLN A 49 2.32 -3.69 3.04
CA GLN A 49 0.99 -4.03 2.55
C GLN A 49 -0.07 -3.02 3.03
N GLU A 50 0.01 -2.59 4.28
CA GLU A 50 -0.88 -1.54 4.80
C GLU A 50 -0.71 -0.23 4.04
N ILE A 51 0.52 0.16 3.72
CA ILE A 51 0.82 1.33 2.91
C ILE A 51 0.18 1.19 1.52
N MET A 52 0.32 0.01 0.91
CA MET A 52 -0.28 -0.27 -0.40
C MET A 52 -1.80 -0.10 -0.39
N PHE A 53 -2.48 -0.56 0.66
CA PHE A 53 -3.93 -0.42 0.78
C PHE A 53 -4.34 1.05 0.88
N PHE A 54 -3.62 1.86 1.65
CA PHE A 54 -3.85 3.31 1.70
C PHE A 54 -3.62 3.96 0.33
N ARG A 55 -2.59 3.52 -0.40
CA ARG A 55 -2.29 4.06 -1.73
C ARG A 55 -3.39 3.72 -2.74
N GLU A 56 -3.99 2.53 -2.64
CA GLU A 56 -5.15 2.18 -3.48
C GLU A 56 -6.34 3.11 -3.24
N LEU A 57 -6.44 3.69 -2.06
CA LEU A 57 -7.45 4.69 -1.72
C LEU A 57 -7.00 6.12 -2.07
N GLU A 58 -5.87 6.26 -2.77
CA GLU A 58 -5.31 7.54 -3.24
C GLU A 58 -4.94 8.49 -2.10
N ILE A 59 -4.64 7.94 -0.91
CA ILE A 59 -4.17 8.74 0.21
C ILE A 59 -2.71 9.12 -0.02
N PRO A 60 -2.35 10.41 0.07
CA PRO A 60 -0.97 10.85 -0.11
C PRO A 60 -0.01 10.23 0.90
N LEU A 61 1.23 10.02 0.49
CA LEU A 61 2.24 9.38 1.35
C LEU A 61 2.47 10.11 2.67
N ILE A 62 2.41 11.45 2.66
CA ILE A 62 2.58 12.25 3.87
C ILE A 62 1.47 11.97 4.88
N ASP A 63 0.24 11.79 4.40
CA ASP A 63 -0.90 11.48 5.25
C ASP A 63 -0.84 10.04 5.76
N ILE A 64 -0.42 9.11 4.93
CA ILE A 64 -0.20 7.71 5.34
C ILE A 64 0.82 7.67 6.49
N LYS A 65 1.92 8.38 6.34
CA LYS A 65 2.95 8.46 7.38
C LYS A 65 2.39 8.99 8.69
N LYS A 66 1.61 10.08 8.65
CA LYS A 66 0.96 10.66 9.84
C LYS A 66 0.01 9.66 10.50
N ILE A 67 -0.80 8.97 9.71
CA ILE A 67 -1.76 7.97 10.21
C ILE A 67 -1.01 6.83 10.90
N MET A 68 -0.02 6.25 10.25
CA MET A 68 0.68 5.07 10.75
C MET A 68 1.64 5.38 11.90
N ASP A 69 2.18 6.58 11.96
CA ASP A 69 3.06 7.03 13.04
C ASP A 69 2.29 7.46 14.29
N ASN A 70 0.96 7.60 14.21
CA ASN A 70 0.14 7.94 15.36
C ASN A 70 0.22 6.81 16.39
N PRO A 71 0.55 7.11 17.68
CA PRO A 71 0.60 6.08 18.74
C PRO A 71 -0.71 5.32 18.93
N ASN A 72 -1.84 5.92 18.56
CA ASN A 72 -3.17 5.30 18.65
C ASN A 72 -3.57 4.54 17.38
N TYR A 73 -2.64 4.36 16.43
CA TYR A 73 -2.94 3.63 15.20
C TYR A 73 -3.39 2.20 15.51
N ASP A 74 -4.60 1.88 15.07
CA ASP A 74 -5.22 0.55 15.24
C ASP A 74 -5.26 -0.15 13.88
N LYS A 75 -4.40 -1.14 13.72
CA LYS A 75 -4.25 -1.89 12.47
C LYS A 75 -5.55 -2.60 12.06
N GLU A 76 -6.24 -3.24 13.00
CA GLU A 76 -7.49 -3.95 12.70
C GLU A 76 -8.57 -2.99 12.20
N GLN A 77 -8.73 -1.87 12.89
CA GLN A 77 -9.70 -0.84 12.51
C GLN A 77 -9.35 -0.23 11.16
N ALA A 78 -8.08 0.02 10.91
CA ALA A 78 -7.60 0.54 9.62
C ALA A 78 -7.92 -0.43 8.49
N LEU A 79 -7.66 -1.72 8.67
CA LEU A 79 -7.96 -2.75 7.67
C LEU A 79 -9.46 -2.85 7.37
N LEU A 80 -10.30 -2.80 8.40
CA LEU A 80 -11.76 -2.81 8.24
C LEU A 80 -12.24 -1.59 7.44
N THR A 81 -11.74 -0.41 7.76
CA THR A 81 -12.06 0.83 7.07
C THR A 81 -11.60 0.78 5.62
N GLN A 82 -10.37 0.34 5.36
CA GLN A 82 -9.82 0.19 4.01
C GLN A 82 -10.66 -0.77 3.18
N LYS A 83 -11.03 -1.92 3.74
CA LYS A 83 -11.87 -2.90 3.05
C LYS A 83 -13.21 -2.28 2.66
N SER A 84 -13.87 -1.58 3.58
CA SER A 84 -15.16 -0.92 3.34
C SER A 84 -15.06 0.10 2.21
N LEU A 85 -14.03 0.96 2.25
CA LEU A 85 -13.82 2.00 1.23
C LEU A 85 -13.50 1.40 -0.14
N LEU A 86 -12.73 0.31 -0.20
CA LEU A 86 -12.45 -0.38 -1.44
C LEU A 86 -13.69 -1.05 -2.01
N GLU A 87 -14.56 -1.62 -1.18
CA GLU A 87 -15.83 -2.17 -1.61
C GLU A 87 -16.74 -1.10 -2.22
N GLN A 88 -16.79 0.09 -1.60
CA GLN A 88 -17.51 1.24 -2.16
C GLN A 88 -16.94 1.68 -3.50
N LYS A 89 -15.62 1.73 -3.63
CA LYS A 89 -14.94 2.05 -4.90
C LYS A 89 -15.27 1.03 -5.98
N ARG A 90 -15.25 -0.26 -5.65
CA ARG A 90 -15.64 -1.35 -6.55
C ARG A 90 -17.08 -1.18 -7.02
N ASN A 91 -18.00 -0.92 -6.10
CA ASN A 91 -19.42 -0.75 -6.44
C ASN A 91 -19.64 0.45 -7.36
N ARG A 92 -18.91 1.55 -7.12
CA ARG A 92 -18.96 2.72 -7.99
C ARG A 92 -18.44 2.40 -9.40
N LEU A 93 -17.32 1.68 -9.49
CA LEU A 93 -16.76 1.27 -10.78
C LEU A 93 -17.71 0.33 -11.51
N ASN A 94 -18.32 -0.62 -10.82
CA ASN A 94 -19.31 -1.52 -11.41
C ASN A 94 -20.50 -0.74 -12.00
N GLY A 95 -20.98 0.28 -11.28
CA GLY A 95 -22.04 1.15 -11.78
C GLY A 95 -21.67 1.90 -13.04
N ILE A 96 -20.45 2.41 -13.12
CA ILE A 96 -19.93 3.10 -14.31
C ILE A 96 -19.83 2.13 -15.48
N ILE A 97 -19.34 0.92 -15.24
CA ILE A 97 -19.22 -0.11 -16.28
C ILE A 97 -20.62 -0.46 -16.84
N GLU A 98 -21.62 -0.61 -15.98
CA GLU A 98 -23.00 -0.86 -16.40
C GLU A 98 -23.53 0.27 -17.27
N LEU A 99 -23.28 1.53 -16.89
CA LEU A 99 -23.66 2.70 -17.70
C LEU A 99 -23.04 2.65 -19.10
N ILE A 100 -21.74 2.34 -19.17
CA ILE A 100 -21.04 2.23 -20.45
C ILE A 100 -21.69 1.14 -21.30
N THR A 101 -21.98 -0.01 -20.70
CA THR A 101 -22.63 -1.14 -21.40
C THR A 101 -23.99 -0.74 -21.93
N ASP A 102 -24.80 -0.02 -21.15
CA ASP A 102 -26.10 0.45 -21.56
C ASP A 102 -26.01 1.48 -22.72
N VAL A 103 -25.04 2.38 -22.66
CA VAL A 103 -24.79 3.33 -23.75
C VAL A 103 -24.38 2.60 -25.03
N MET A 104 -23.53 1.58 -24.90
CA MET A 104 -23.11 0.77 -26.06
C MET A 104 -24.28 0.03 -26.71
N LYS A 105 -25.23 -0.45 -25.92
CA LYS A 105 -26.43 -1.14 -26.45
C LYS A 105 -27.37 -0.17 -27.17
N ALA A 106 -27.37 1.10 -26.80
CA ALA A 106 -28.22 2.12 -27.43
C ALA A 106 -27.66 2.66 -28.73
N CYS A 107 -26.41 2.37 -29.05
CA CYS A 107 -25.74 2.82 -30.27
C CYS A 107 -26.06 1.94 -31.49
#